data_d951805baa59ef6b7a797a35e5e9b8c6
#
_entry.id   d951805baa59ef6b7a797a35e5e9b8c6
#
_cell.length_a   1.000
_cell.length_b   1.000
_cell.length_c   1.000
_cell.angle_alpha   90.00
_cell.angle_beta   90.00
_cell.angle_gamma   90.00
#
_symmetry.space_group_name_H-M   'P 1'
#
loop_
_entity.id
_entity.type
_entity.pdbx_description
1 polymer ?
#
loop_
_entity_poly.entity_id
_entity_poly.type
_entity_poly.pdbx_seq_one_letter_code
_entity_poly.pdbx_strand_id
1 'polypeptide(L)'
;MTAAYSDYRDVPHARWRWPHFTPREIACRGDGSLRIVPRALDALEAPRQALSEPFVILSAYRSALHNARVGGAPLSRHKAGDAFDIALAGHERTALLAACRAAGFAGAGLY
;
A
#
# COMPACT_ATOMS: atom_id res chain seq x y z
N MET A 1 -6.16 13.40 5.05
CA MET A 1 -7.57 13.02 5.18
C MET A 1 -7.76 11.62 4.62
N THR A 2 -8.41 10.73 5.35
CA THR A 2 -8.66 9.36 4.94
C THR A 2 -10.01 9.26 4.21
N ALA A 3 -10.04 8.53 3.11
CA ALA A 3 -11.28 8.23 2.38
C ALA A 3 -11.42 6.71 2.24
N ALA A 4 -12.65 6.21 2.34
CA ALA A 4 -12.94 4.79 2.19
C ALA A 4 -13.96 4.57 1.08
N TYR A 5 -13.75 3.49 0.33
CA TYR A 5 -14.63 3.08 -0.77
C TYR A 5 -14.91 1.58 -0.65
N SER A 6 -16.13 1.18 -0.98
CA SER A 6 -16.50 -0.24 -0.98
C SER A 6 -15.89 -1.01 -2.14
N ASP A 7 -15.47 -0.32 -3.19
CA ASP A 7 -14.83 -0.91 -4.36
C ASP A 7 -13.82 0.07 -4.95
N TYR A 8 -12.65 -0.42 -5.37
CA TYR A 8 -11.60 0.42 -5.94
C TYR A 8 -12.03 1.12 -7.25
N ARG A 9 -12.99 0.53 -7.98
CA ARG A 9 -13.52 1.12 -9.22
C ARG A 9 -14.33 2.38 -8.97
N ASP A 10 -14.78 2.62 -7.75
CA ASP A 10 -15.57 3.79 -7.37
C ASP A 10 -14.71 5.02 -7.06
N VAL A 11 -13.38 4.88 -7.04
CA VAL A 11 -12.48 6.00 -6.74
C VAL A 11 -12.46 6.97 -7.93
N PRO A 12 -12.86 8.26 -7.72
CA PRO A 12 -12.82 9.23 -8.81
C PRO A 12 -11.37 9.51 -9.26
N HIS A 13 -11.15 9.58 -10.57
CA HIS A 13 -9.85 9.90 -11.14
C HIS A 13 -9.25 11.19 -10.56
N ALA A 14 -10.07 12.21 -10.38
CA ALA A 14 -9.63 13.49 -9.86
C ALA A 14 -9.10 13.43 -8.42
N ARG A 15 -9.41 12.36 -7.70
CA ARG A 15 -8.96 12.17 -6.32
C ARG A 15 -7.74 11.26 -6.19
N TRP A 16 -7.29 10.66 -7.29
CA TRP A 16 -6.12 9.79 -7.31
C TRP A 16 -4.92 10.58 -7.83
N ARG A 17 -3.93 10.81 -6.97
CA ARG A 17 -2.76 11.64 -7.29
C ARG A 17 -1.42 10.88 -7.24
N TRP A 18 -1.47 9.56 -7.20
CA TRP A 18 -0.27 8.73 -7.09
C TRP A 18 -0.01 8.02 -8.42
N PRO A 19 0.82 8.62 -9.32
CA PRO A 19 0.91 8.18 -10.72
C PRO A 19 1.55 6.81 -10.91
N HIS A 20 2.34 6.34 -9.95
CA HIS A 20 3.01 5.05 -10.05
C HIS A 20 2.18 3.90 -9.48
N PHE A 21 1.02 4.17 -8.93
CA PHE A 21 0.13 3.17 -8.35
C PHE A 21 -1.30 3.37 -8.84
N THR A 22 -2.11 2.31 -8.72
CA THR A 22 -3.53 2.35 -9.06
C THR A 22 -4.36 2.01 -7.83
N PRO A 23 -5.63 2.45 -7.78
CA PRO A 23 -6.54 2.05 -6.70
C PRO A 23 -6.62 0.54 -6.52
N ARG A 24 -6.62 -0.21 -7.62
CA ARG A 24 -6.68 -1.69 -7.60
C ARG A 24 -5.50 -2.30 -6.83
N GLU A 25 -4.29 -1.75 -7.00
CA GLU A 25 -3.09 -2.26 -6.32
C GLU A 25 -3.20 -2.10 -4.80
N ILE A 26 -3.91 -1.07 -4.33
CA ILE A 26 -4.03 -0.72 -2.92
C ILE A 26 -5.25 -1.40 -2.28
N ALA A 27 -6.19 -1.87 -3.09
CA ALA A 27 -7.44 -2.46 -2.61
C ALA A 27 -7.25 -3.79 -1.89
N CYS A 28 -8.17 -4.10 -1.01
CA CYS A 28 -8.26 -5.39 -0.34
C CYS A 28 -8.40 -6.51 -1.37
N ARG A 29 -7.55 -7.51 -1.27
CA ARG A 29 -7.55 -8.65 -2.20
C ARG A 29 -8.79 -9.53 -2.05
N GLY A 30 -9.48 -9.44 -0.90
CA GLY A 30 -10.66 -10.25 -0.62
C GLY A 30 -11.94 -9.69 -1.20
N ASP A 31 -12.17 -8.38 -1.12
CA ASP A 31 -13.46 -7.78 -1.48
C ASP A 31 -13.36 -6.54 -2.37
N GLY A 32 -12.17 -6.08 -2.72
CA GLY A 32 -11.97 -4.91 -3.58
C GLY A 32 -12.20 -3.57 -2.88
N SER A 33 -12.52 -3.56 -1.60
CA SER A 33 -12.64 -2.32 -0.84
C SER A 33 -11.27 -1.70 -0.59
N LEU A 34 -11.23 -0.38 -0.35
CA LEU A 34 -9.97 0.26 -0.03
C LEU A 34 -10.19 1.46 0.89
N ARG A 35 -9.11 1.77 1.61
CA ARG A 35 -8.97 2.98 2.39
C ARG A 35 -7.78 3.76 1.86
N ILE A 36 -8.00 5.00 1.47
CA ILE A 36 -6.97 5.89 0.97
C ILE A 36 -6.48 6.74 2.13
N VAL A 37 -5.21 6.55 2.49
CA VAL A 37 -4.52 7.33 3.51
C VAL A 37 -3.45 8.14 2.79
N PRO A 38 -3.70 9.41 2.46
CA PRO A 38 -2.80 10.20 1.59
C PRO A 38 -1.36 10.23 2.07
N ARG A 39 -1.11 10.43 3.36
CA ARG A 39 0.24 10.45 3.90
C ARG A 39 1.00 9.13 3.68
N ALA A 40 0.29 8.01 3.74
CA ALA A 40 0.89 6.70 3.53
C ALA A 40 1.22 6.47 2.06
N LEU A 41 0.34 6.87 1.15
CA LEU A 41 0.57 6.78 -0.28
C LEU A 41 1.65 7.75 -0.76
N ASP A 42 1.72 8.95 -0.19
CA ASP A 42 2.82 9.88 -0.44
C ASP A 42 4.15 9.25 -0.02
N ALA A 43 4.19 8.60 1.14
CA ALA A 43 5.36 7.89 1.63
C ALA A 43 5.74 6.68 0.75
N LEU A 44 4.78 6.05 0.10
CA LEU A 44 5.02 4.96 -0.85
C LEU A 44 5.57 5.47 -2.19
N GLU A 45 5.06 6.60 -2.68
CA GLU A 45 5.53 7.23 -3.93
C GLU A 45 6.99 7.69 -3.85
N ALA A 46 7.43 8.19 -2.71
CA ALA A 46 8.78 8.73 -2.57
C ALA A 46 9.88 7.71 -2.88
N PRO A 47 9.90 6.49 -2.28
CA PRO A 47 10.90 5.48 -2.64
C PRO A 47 10.72 4.96 -4.05
N ARG A 48 9.48 4.88 -4.56
CA ARG A 48 9.22 4.49 -5.95
C ARG A 48 9.89 5.46 -6.93
N GLN A 49 9.76 6.75 -6.70
CA GLN A 49 10.41 7.77 -7.52
C GLN A 49 11.93 7.77 -7.36
N ALA A 50 12.42 7.66 -6.12
CA ALA A 50 13.85 7.68 -5.82
C ALA A 50 14.61 6.54 -6.50
N LEU A 51 14.02 5.34 -6.54
CA LEU A 51 14.64 4.16 -7.13
C LEU A 51 14.38 4.03 -8.63
N SER A 52 13.39 4.73 -9.17
CA SER A 52 12.97 4.66 -10.58
C SER A 52 12.70 3.23 -11.05
N GLU A 53 12.22 2.36 -10.16
CA GLU A 53 11.94 0.95 -10.44
C GLU A 53 10.53 0.60 -10.00
N PRO A 54 9.78 -0.22 -10.77
CA PRO A 54 8.43 -0.61 -10.42
C PRO A 54 8.36 -1.34 -9.07
N PHE A 55 7.35 -1.02 -8.27
CA PHE A 55 7.03 -1.76 -7.05
C PHE A 55 5.84 -2.66 -7.32
N VAL A 56 5.97 -3.94 -7.00
CA VAL A 56 4.85 -4.87 -6.97
C VAL A 56 4.28 -4.91 -5.56
N ILE A 57 3.06 -4.43 -5.42
CA ILE A 57 2.35 -4.42 -4.12
C ILE A 57 1.70 -5.79 -3.93
N LEU A 58 2.17 -6.53 -2.95
CA LEU A 58 1.64 -7.85 -2.61
C LEU A 58 0.39 -7.74 -1.74
N SER A 59 0.36 -6.77 -0.84
CA SER A 59 -0.78 -6.50 0.02
C SER A 59 -0.71 -5.04 0.49
N ALA A 60 -1.88 -4.41 0.61
CA ALA A 60 -2.00 -3.06 1.15
C ALA A 60 -3.19 -3.03 2.12
N TYR A 61 -4.26 -2.30 1.81
CA TYR A 61 -5.43 -2.30 2.68
C TYR A 61 -6.05 -3.71 2.78
N ARG A 62 -6.48 -4.06 3.98
CA ARG A 62 -7.29 -5.26 4.25
C ARG A 62 -8.54 -4.86 5.04
N SER A 63 -9.71 -5.29 4.56
CA SER A 63 -10.91 -5.25 5.38
C SER A 63 -10.75 -6.18 6.60
N ALA A 64 -11.51 -5.93 7.65
CA ALA A 64 -11.44 -6.75 8.86
C ALA A 64 -11.75 -8.22 8.55
N LEU A 65 -12.73 -8.48 7.69
CA LEU A 65 -13.12 -9.82 7.30
C LEU A 65 -12.00 -10.54 6.54
N HIS A 66 -11.39 -9.89 5.54
CA HIS A 66 -10.29 -10.48 4.77
C HIS A 66 -9.06 -10.71 5.66
N ASN A 67 -8.73 -9.74 6.52
CA ASN A 67 -7.61 -9.89 7.46
C ASN A 67 -7.78 -11.12 8.34
N ALA A 68 -8.99 -11.38 8.84
CA ALA A 68 -9.27 -12.58 9.63
C ALA A 68 -9.12 -13.86 8.80
N ARG A 69 -9.58 -13.85 7.55
CA ARG A 69 -9.50 -15.01 6.64
C ARG A 69 -8.07 -15.42 6.32
N VAL A 70 -7.17 -14.45 6.18
CA VAL A 70 -5.76 -14.74 5.87
C VAL A 70 -4.90 -14.93 7.11
N GLY A 71 -5.52 -14.95 8.30
CA GLY A 71 -4.80 -15.12 9.56
C GLY A 71 -3.97 -13.92 9.98
N GLY A 72 -4.33 -12.72 9.52
CA GLY A 72 -3.66 -11.49 9.89
C GLY A 72 -3.90 -11.14 11.36
N ALA A 73 -2.97 -10.39 11.95
CA ALA A 73 -3.11 -9.94 13.33
C ALA A 73 -4.36 -9.07 13.50
N PRO A 74 -5.11 -9.19 14.61
CA PRO A 74 -6.30 -8.35 14.84
C PRO A 74 -6.02 -6.85 14.81
N LEU A 75 -4.79 -6.43 15.17
CA LEU A 75 -4.35 -5.04 15.16
C LEU A 75 -3.42 -4.74 13.97
N SER A 76 -3.53 -5.50 12.89
CA SER A 76 -2.71 -5.29 11.69
C SER A 76 -2.88 -3.88 11.13
N ARG A 77 -1.75 -3.23 10.77
CA ARG A 77 -1.75 -1.92 10.12
C ARG A 77 -2.34 -1.95 8.72
N HIS A 78 -2.40 -3.11 8.06
CA HIS A 78 -3.11 -3.27 6.80
C HIS A 78 -4.58 -2.88 6.91
N LYS A 79 -5.22 -3.11 8.05
CA LYS A 79 -6.60 -2.71 8.31
C LYS A 79 -6.76 -1.18 8.38
N ALA A 80 -5.71 -0.46 8.73
CA ALA A 80 -5.73 1.01 8.75
C ALA A 80 -5.47 1.61 7.36
N GLY A 81 -4.94 0.82 6.41
CA GLY A 81 -4.62 1.28 5.07
C GLY A 81 -3.27 1.99 4.97
N ASP A 82 -2.41 1.88 5.98
CA ASP A 82 -1.11 2.55 6.02
C ASP A 82 0.08 1.59 6.10
N ALA A 83 -0.14 0.32 5.78
CA ALA A 83 0.92 -0.68 5.67
C ALA A 83 0.90 -1.30 4.26
N PHE A 84 2.10 -1.61 3.75
CA PHE A 84 2.26 -2.18 2.42
C PHE A 84 3.28 -3.31 2.46
N ASP A 85 2.98 -4.40 1.75
CA ASP A 85 3.92 -5.49 1.50
C ASP A 85 4.38 -5.37 0.05
N ILE A 86 5.69 -5.24 -0.14
CA ILE A 86 6.31 -5.00 -1.43
C ILE A 86 7.18 -6.20 -1.79
N ALA A 87 7.08 -6.67 -3.05
CA ALA A 87 7.92 -7.74 -3.55
C ALA A 87 9.38 -7.28 -3.66
N LEU A 88 10.31 -8.10 -3.16
CA LEU A 88 11.75 -7.83 -3.29
C LEU A 88 12.29 -8.10 -4.70
N ALA A 89 11.61 -8.95 -5.46
CA ALA A 89 12.06 -9.32 -6.81
C ALA A 89 12.35 -8.08 -7.67
N GLY A 90 13.53 -8.01 -8.26
CA GLY A 90 13.95 -6.88 -9.07
C GLY A 90 14.58 -5.72 -8.30
N HIS A 91 14.68 -5.83 -6.96
CA HIS A 91 15.23 -4.77 -6.12
C HIS A 91 16.42 -5.28 -5.28
N GLU A 92 17.36 -4.38 -5.03
CA GLU A 92 18.40 -4.61 -4.04
C GLU A 92 17.79 -4.28 -2.66
N ARG A 93 17.83 -5.24 -1.75
CA ARG A 93 17.13 -5.16 -0.46
C ARG A 93 17.53 -3.95 0.38
N THR A 94 18.85 -3.69 0.47
CA THR A 94 19.37 -2.59 1.29
C THR A 94 18.93 -1.24 0.74
N ALA A 95 18.98 -1.06 -0.58
CA ALA A 95 18.54 0.17 -1.24
C ALA A 95 17.04 0.40 -1.06
N LEU A 96 16.23 -0.64 -1.23
CA LEU A 96 14.77 -0.54 -1.04
C LEU A 96 14.43 -0.20 0.41
N LEU A 97 15.06 -0.87 1.36
CA LEU A 97 14.83 -0.63 2.79
C LEU A 97 15.24 0.79 3.19
N ALA A 98 16.39 1.28 2.71
CA ALA A 98 16.86 2.63 2.98
C ALA A 98 15.92 3.69 2.40
N ALA A 99 15.42 3.48 1.19
CA ALA A 99 14.47 4.39 0.54
C ALA A 99 13.14 4.46 1.31
N CYS A 100 12.64 3.32 1.76
CA CYS A 100 11.41 3.26 2.57
C CYS A 100 11.58 3.96 3.92
N ARG A 101 12.72 3.77 4.57
CA ARG A 101 13.03 4.46 5.85
C ARG A 101 13.15 5.96 5.66
N ALA A 102 13.80 6.41 4.60
CA ALA A 102 13.94 7.82 4.28
C ALA A 102 12.59 8.49 4.04
N ALA A 103 11.61 7.75 3.55
CA ALA A 103 10.25 8.22 3.35
C ALA A 103 9.40 8.21 4.63
N GLY A 104 9.94 7.73 5.75
CA GLY A 104 9.24 7.68 7.03
C GLY A 104 8.34 6.46 7.20
N PHE A 105 8.55 5.40 6.40
CA PHE A 105 7.75 4.18 6.53
C PHE A 105 8.12 3.40 7.79
N ALA A 106 7.11 3.16 8.62
CA ALA A 106 7.21 2.23 9.75
C ALA A 106 6.55 0.87 9.46
N GLY A 107 5.68 0.80 8.43
CA GLY A 107 4.82 -0.36 8.16
C GLY A 107 5.06 -1.02 6.80
N ALA A 108 6.30 -1.07 6.30
CA ALA A 108 6.62 -1.75 5.05
C ALA A 108 7.15 -3.18 5.32
N GLY A 109 6.52 -4.16 4.69
CA GLY A 109 7.01 -5.54 4.63
C GLY A 109 7.71 -5.78 3.30
N LEU A 110 8.87 -6.43 3.32
CA LEU A 110 9.64 -6.75 2.12
C LEU A 110 9.75 -8.27 2.00
N TYR A 111 9.26 -8.81 0.90
CA TYR A 111 9.19 -10.27 0.72
C TYR A 111 9.81 -10.73 -0.58
#